data_0de4cb4cac029be2c6adb7929b587710
#
_entry.id   0de4cb4cac029be2c6adb7929b587710
#
_cell.length_a   1.000
_cell.length_b   1.000
_cell.length_c   1.000
_cell.angle_alpha   90.00
_cell.angle_beta   90.00
_cell.angle_gamma   90.00
#
_symmetry.space_group_name_H-M   'P 1'
#
loop_
_entity.id
_entity.type
_entity.pdbx_description
1 polymer ?
#
loop_
_entity_poly.entity_id
_entity_poly.type
_entity_poly.pdbx_seq_one_letter_code
_entity_poly.pdbx_strand_id
1 'polypeptide(L)'
;MRFAFHMRQARSRDAGPAPYGAAMSSHANSSYQQDATELVARTARAARSAQRSVAAARRELKDAGLHAMADGLLEATEEILAANRDDVERARAEGMTEGLIDRLSLTPDRIAAIAVSLREIAGLPDPIGEVVDGQTLPNGLRVRRVRVPMGVVGMIYEARPNVTVDVAALTLKSGNAVVLRGGSAAAHTNSAIVNVLRAALVSTGLPADLVATIDSAGRAGAAALMQARGLIDVLVPRGGAGLIKAVVEQSAVPVIETGSGNCHIYADSCVDLEAAVPLIVNAKTQRVGVCNAAETLLVHHDVADRLLPTVAAALWDEG
;
A
#
# COMPACT_ATOMS: atom_id res chain seq x y z
N MET A 1 17.20 -34.48 13.39
CA MET A 1 17.98 -33.26 13.09
C MET A 1 17.17 -32.47 12.04
N ARG A 2 16.73 -31.25 12.32
CA ARG A 2 15.94 -30.46 11.37
C ARG A 2 16.92 -29.63 10.55
N PHE A 3 16.98 -29.85 9.24
CA PHE A 3 17.75 -28.99 8.32
C PHE A 3 16.83 -27.87 7.84
N ALA A 4 17.17 -26.63 8.16
CA ALA A 4 16.53 -25.45 7.59
C ALA A 4 17.46 -24.88 6.51
N PHE A 5 17.02 -24.90 5.27
CA PHE A 5 17.73 -24.27 4.16
C PHE A 5 17.16 -22.85 3.97
N HIS A 6 17.98 -21.84 4.17
CA HIS A 6 17.60 -20.44 4.02
C HIS A 6 17.87 -20.02 2.58
N MET A 7 16.82 -19.85 1.80
CA MET A 7 16.93 -19.30 0.45
C MET A 7 17.09 -17.77 0.57
N ARG A 8 18.34 -17.31 0.73
CA ARG A 8 18.61 -15.86 0.74
C ARG A 8 18.35 -15.29 -0.66
N GLN A 9 17.60 -14.20 -0.71
CA GLN A 9 17.73 -13.25 -1.83
C GLN A 9 19.21 -12.86 -1.90
N ALA A 10 19.80 -12.90 -3.10
CA ALA A 10 21.10 -12.27 -3.33
C ALA A 10 20.94 -10.79 -2.94
N ARG A 11 21.48 -10.42 -1.79
CA ARG A 11 21.59 -9.00 -1.42
C ARG A 11 22.56 -8.41 -2.42
N SER A 12 22.07 -7.55 -3.32
CA SER A 12 22.94 -6.55 -3.93
C SER A 12 23.66 -5.86 -2.80
N ARG A 13 24.99 -5.83 -2.86
CA ARG A 13 25.81 -5.10 -1.89
C ARG A 13 25.25 -3.70 -1.79
N ASP A 14 24.76 -3.34 -0.61
CA ASP A 14 24.37 -1.98 -0.27
C ASP A 14 25.60 -1.08 -0.53
N ALA A 15 25.57 -0.40 -1.66
CA ALA A 15 26.22 0.88 -1.75
C ALA A 15 25.40 1.78 -0.82
N GLY A 16 25.92 2.05 0.36
CA GLY A 16 25.31 2.98 1.31
C GLY A 16 24.98 4.30 0.60
N PRO A 17 23.90 4.97 0.96
CA PRO A 17 23.54 6.24 0.37
C PRO A 17 24.72 7.21 0.58
N ALA A 18 25.22 7.76 -0.54
CA ALA A 18 26.17 8.87 -0.48
C ALA A 18 25.60 9.98 0.41
N PRO A 19 26.41 10.66 1.23
CA PRO A 19 25.93 11.73 2.07
C PRO A 19 25.49 12.91 1.19
N TYR A 20 24.21 13.04 0.96
CA TYR A 20 23.62 14.27 0.39
C TYR A 20 23.64 15.34 1.48
N GLY A 21 24.78 16.01 1.60
CA GLY A 21 25.01 17.18 2.45
C GLY A 21 25.26 18.41 1.63
N ALA A 22 24.23 18.97 1.00
CA ALA A 22 24.21 20.42 0.79
C ALA A 22 23.52 21.03 2.01
N ALA A 23 24.28 21.74 2.83
CA ALA A 23 23.78 22.47 3.98
C ALA A 23 22.85 23.59 3.49
N MET A 24 21.55 23.30 3.42
CA MET A 24 20.54 24.33 3.40
C MET A 24 20.63 25.11 4.73
N SER A 25 20.61 26.45 4.68
CA SER A 25 20.66 27.27 5.88
C SER A 25 19.56 26.83 6.86
N SER A 26 19.83 26.86 8.16
CA SER A 26 18.89 26.41 9.20
C SER A 26 17.52 27.12 9.11
N HIS A 27 17.46 28.32 8.61
CA HIS A 27 16.24 29.09 8.39
C HIS A 27 15.40 28.56 7.22
N ALA A 28 16.02 28.17 6.10
CA ALA A 28 15.31 27.59 4.96
C ALA A 28 14.71 26.20 5.30
N ASN A 29 15.39 25.42 6.12
CA ASN A 29 14.87 24.12 6.57
C ASN A 29 13.70 24.28 7.56
N SER A 30 13.74 25.30 8.42
CA SER A 30 12.65 25.62 9.36
C SER A 30 11.38 26.10 8.63
N SER A 31 11.49 26.97 7.64
CA SER A 31 10.33 27.44 6.86
C SER A 31 9.70 26.28 6.05
N TYR A 32 10.51 25.45 5.40
CA TYR A 32 10.03 24.31 4.66
C TYR A 32 9.27 23.29 5.53
N GLN A 33 9.73 23.06 6.76
CA GLN A 33 9.02 22.22 7.73
C GLN A 33 7.71 22.84 8.21
N GLN A 34 7.67 24.15 8.42
CA GLN A 34 6.45 24.88 8.79
C GLN A 34 5.41 24.81 7.67
N ASP A 35 5.81 25.06 6.42
CA ASP A 35 4.95 25.00 5.24
C ASP A 35 4.36 23.60 5.06
N ALA A 36 5.18 22.55 5.26
CA ALA A 36 4.74 21.16 5.20
C ALA A 36 3.71 20.83 6.30
N THR A 37 3.94 21.30 7.52
CA THR A 37 3.02 21.12 8.64
C THR A 37 1.68 21.81 8.40
N GLU A 38 1.70 23.03 7.88
CA GLU A 38 0.49 23.76 7.53
C GLU A 38 -0.29 23.09 6.40
N LEU A 39 0.40 22.63 5.35
CA LEU A 39 -0.21 21.88 4.25
C LEU A 39 -0.90 20.63 4.77
N VAL A 40 -0.22 19.82 5.59
CA VAL A 40 -0.79 18.61 6.19
C VAL A 40 -2.02 18.94 7.03
N ALA A 41 -1.94 19.96 7.88
CA ALA A 41 -3.04 20.36 8.75
C ALA A 41 -4.26 20.84 7.95
N ARG A 42 -4.06 21.63 6.90
CA ARG A 42 -5.13 22.11 6.01
C ARG A 42 -5.77 20.94 5.26
N THR A 43 -4.96 20.07 4.65
CA THR A 43 -5.41 18.90 3.91
C THR A 43 -6.19 17.94 4.79
N ALA A 44 -5.71 17.65 5.99
CA ALA A 44 -6.38 16.75 6.93
C ALA A 44 -7.72 17.33 7.44
N ARG A 45 -7.82 18.65 7.64
CA ARG A 45 -9.10 19.29 8.00
C ARG A 45 -10.11 19.21 6.85
N ALA A 46 -9.69 19.43 5.60
CA ALA A 46 -10.55 19.28 4.43
C ALA A 46 -11.03 17.82 4.28
N ALA A 47 -10.12 16.85 4.40
CA ALA A 47 -10.43 15.42 4.41
C ALA A 47 -11.41 15.05 5.55
N ARG A 48 -11.23 15.60 6.75
CA ARG A 48 -12.15 15.41 7.88
C ARG A 48 -13.54 15.96 7.61
N SER A 49 -13.64 17.11 6.97
CA SER A 49 -14.94 17.68 6.57
C SER A 49 -15.64 16.80 5.52
N ALA A 50 -14.89 16.35 4.51
CA ALA A 50 -15.37 15.45 3.49
C ALA A 50 -15.81 14.09 4.07
N GLN A 51 -15.04 13.52 4.99
CA GLN A 51 -15.31 12.24 5.63
C GLN A 51 -16.69 12.20 6.33
N ARG A 52 -17.11 13.29 6.93
CA ARG A 52 -18.42 13.34 7.60
C ARG A 52 -19.58 13.07 6.65
N SER A 53 -19.46 13.49 5.39
CA SER A 53 -20.51 13.24 4.39
C SER A 53 -20.57 11.78 3.96
N VAL A 54 -19.42 11.10 3.83
CA VAL A 54 -19.37 9.70 3.42
C VAL A 54 -19.62 8.74 4.59
N ALA A 55 -19.33 9.13 5.82
CA ALA A 55 -19.61 8.33 7.02
C ALA A 55 -21.11 7.96 7.15
N ALA A 56 -22.00 8.87 6.73
CA ALA A 56 -23.45 8.68 6.74
C ALA A 56 -24.02 8.29 5.37
N ALA A 57 -23.17 8.17 4.35
CA ALA A 57 -23.61 7.88 3.00
C ALA A 57 -24.14 6.44 2.89
N ARG A 58 -25.17 6.27 2.07
CA ARG A 58 -25.68 4.95 1.73
C ARG A 58 -24.65 4.20 0.88
N ARG A 59 -24.71 2.87 0.96
CA ARG A 59 -23.84 1.96 0.19
C ARG A 59 -23.83 2.32 -1.30
N GLU A 60 -25.00 2.56 -1.88
CA GLU A 60 -25.17 2.83 -3.31
C GLU A 60 -24.35 4.04 -3.78
N LEU A 61 -24.23 5.09 -2.95
CA LEU A 61 -23.44 6.28 -3.27
C LEU A 61 -21.94 5.98 -3.23
N LYS A 62 -21.48 5.20 -2.26
CA LYS A 62 -20.07 4.74 -2.18
C LYS A 62 -19.71 3.84 -3.36
N ASP A 63 -20.60 2.91 -3.70
CA ASP A 63 -20.42 2.01 -4.85
C ASP A 63 -20.41 2.77 -6.17
N ALA A 64 -21.30 3.76 -6.35
CA ALA A 64 -21.30 4.65 -7.52
C ALA A 64 -19.97 5.42 -7.64
N GLY A 65 -19.43 5.93 -6.51
CA GLY A 65 -18.11 6.57 -6.48
C GLY A 65 -17.00 5.63 -6.93
N LEU A 66 -17.00 4.38 -6.48
CA LEU A 66 -16.02 3.36 -6.87
C LEU A 66 -16.12 3.01 -8.36
N HIS A 67 -17.32 2.86 -8.90
CA HIS A 67 -17.54 2.63 -10.32
C HIS A 67 -17.05 3.82 -11.16
N ALA A 68 -17.38 5.05 -10.76
CA ALA A 68 -16.91 6.25 -11.44
C ALA A 68 -15.39 6.39 -11.42
N MET A 69 -14.73 6.01 -10.29
CA MET A 69 -13.27 5.96 -10.23
C MET A 69 -12.70 4.94 -11.22
N ALA A 70 -13.32 3.76 -11.34
CA ALA A 70 -12.89 2.72 -12.28
C ALA A 70 -13.01 3.19 -13.74
N ASP A 71 -14.13 3.82 -14.08
CA ASP A 71 -14.38 4.34 -15.42
C ASP A 71 -13.44 5.50 -15.75
N GLY A 72 -13.26 6.43 -14.82
CA GLY A 72 -12.33 7.55 -14.97
C GLY A 72 -10.87 7.12 -15.18
N LEU A 73 -10.39 6.05 -14.50
CA LEU A 73 -9.05 5.51 -14.73
C LEU A 73 -8.90 4.94 -16.15
N LEU A 74 -9.92 4.27 -16.67
CA LEU A 74 -9.91 3.74 -18.03
C LEU A 74 -9.93 4.87 -19.07
N GLU A 75 -10.75 5.90 -18.86
CA GLU A 75 -10.83 7.07 -19.74
C GLU A 75 -9.52 7.87 -19.74
N ALA A 76 -8.86 8.00 -18.60
CA ALA A 76 -7.61 8.74 -18.44
C ALA A 76 -6.34 7.89 -18.65
N THR A 77 -6.46 6.67 -19.21
CA THR A 77 -5.33 5.73 -19.37
C THR A 77 -4.11 6.40 -20.01
N GLU A 78 -4.27 7.11 -21.12
CA GLU A 78 -3.15 7.73 -21.83
C GLU A 78 -2.47 8.85 -21.02
N GLU A 79 -3.23 9.67 -20.29
CA GLU A 79 -2.68 10.71 -19.40
C GLU A 79 -1.88 10.08 -18.26
N ILE A 80 -2.40 9.04 -17.62
CA ILE A 80 -1.73 8.32 -16.53
C ILE A 80 -0.45 7.66 -17.05
N LEU A 81 -0.49 7.03 -18.22
CA LEU A 81 0.68 6.40 -18.83
C LEU A 81 1.75 7.43 -19.24
N ALA A 82 1.36 8.62 -19.68
CA ALA A 82 2.31 9.70 -19.96
C ALA A 82 3.05 10.11 -18.69
N ALA A 83 2.33 10.40 -17.60
CA ALA A 83 2.92 10.73 -16.32
C ALA A 83 3.80 9.58 -15.76
N ASN A 84 3.41 8.33 -16.01
CA ASN A 84 4.17 7.16 -15.58
C ASN A 84 5.47 6.98 -16.37
N ARG A 85 5.48 7.26 -17.67
CA ARG A 85 6.72 7.25 -18.47
C ARG A 85 7.75 8.23 -17.91
N ASP A 86 7.33 9.46 -17.60
CA ASP A 86 8.23 10.48 -17.01
C ASP A 86 8.84 10.01 -15.68
N ASP A 87 8.03 9.38 -14.81
CA ASP A 87 8.49 8.82 -13.54
C ASP A 87 9.47 7.66 -13.74
N VAL A 88 9.18 6.74 -14.67
CA VAL A 88 10.02 5.58 -14.98
C VAL A 88 11.35 6.00 -15.61
N GLU A 89 11.34 6.97 -16.53
CA GLU A 89 12.57 7.50 -17.15
C GLU A 89 13.47 8.16 -16.11
N ARG A 90 12.90 8.99 -15.24
CA ARG A 90 13.63 9.60 -14.13
C ARG A 90 14.20 8.55 -13.18
N ALA A 91 13.42 7.56 -12.79
CA ALA A 91 13.84 6.50 -11.88
C ALA A 91 14.99 5.65 -12.46
N ARG A 92 14.97 5.38 -13.78
CA ARG A 92 16.08 4.72 -14.48
C ARG A 92 17.34 5.58 -14.51
N ALA A 93 17.21 6.87 -14.80
CA ALA A 93 18.33 7.81 -14.79
C ALA A 93 18.98 7.93 -13.40
N GLU A 94 18.20 7.77 -12.34
CA GLU A 94 18.66 7.75 -10.94
C GLU A 94 19.22 6.39 -10.49
N GLY A 95 19.26 5.37 -11.37
CA GLY A 95 19.84 4.05 -11.09
C GLY A 95 18.93 3.12 -10.30
N MET A 96 17.61 3.28 -10.36
CA MET A 96 16.67 2.36 -9.72
C MET A 96 16.78 0.95 -10.33
N THR A 97 16.74 -0.08 -9.47
CA THR A 97 16.81 -1.47 -9.92
C THR A 97 15.58 -1.89 -10.73
N GLU A 98 15.74 -2.80 -11.69
CA GLU A 98 14.65 -3.26 -12.57
C GLU A 98 13.43 -3.81 -11.80
N GLY A 99 13.65 -4.51 -10.69
CA GLY A 99 12.55 -4.98 -9.84
C GLY A 99 11.72 -3.86 -9.18
N LEU A 100 12.32 -2.70 -8.93
CA LEU A 100 11.61 -1.50 -8.46
C LEU A 100 10.97 -0.74 -9.62
N ILE A 101 11.61 -0.72 -10.80
CA ILE A 101 11.06 -0.18 -12.04
C ILE A 101 9.79 -0.94 -12.43
N ASP A 102 9.79 -2.29 -12.38
CA ASP A 102 8.58 -3.07 -12.65
C ASP A 102 7.42 -2.70 -11.71
N ARG A 103 7.71 -2.45 -10.44
CA ARG A 103 6.68 -2.02 -9.46
C ARG A 103 6.14 -0.62 -9.72
N LEU A 104 6.97 0.26 -10.26
CA LEU A 104 6.62 1.63 -10.62
C LEU A 104 5.82 1.69 -11.92
N SER A 105 6.16 0.81 -12.87
CA SER A 105 5.64 0.84 -14.23
C SER A 105 4.17 0.47 -14.31
N LEU A 106 3.40 1.24 -15.07
CA LEU A 106 2.03 0.93 -15.46
C LEU A 106 1.98 0.56 -16.95
N THR A 107 1.01 -0.26 -17.29
CA THR A 107 0.62 -0.62 -18.65
C THR A 107 -0.90 -0.46 -18.77
N PRO A 108 -1.47 -0.40 -19.98
CA PRO A 108 -2.92 -0.39 -20.15
C PRO A 108 -3.59 -1.56 -19.42
N ASP A 109 -3.02 -2.76 -19.49
CA ASP A 109 -3.54 -3.95 -18.80
C ASP A 109 -3.49 -3.81 -17.28
N ARG A 110 -2.42 -3.21 -16.73
CA ARG A 110 -2.32 -2.95 -15.29
C ARG A 110 -3.36 -1.92 -14.82
N ILE A 111 -3.63 -0.88 -15.61
CA ILE A 111 -4.69 0.10 -15.32
C ILE A 111 -6.06 -0.58 -15.40
N ALA A 112 -6.30 -1.41 -16.41
CA ALA A 112 -7.54 -2.18 -16.53
C ALA A 112 -7.73 -3.12 -15.33
N ALA A 113 -6.69 -3.80 -14.87
CA ALA A 113 -6.74 -4.65 -13.67
C ALA A 113 -7.07 -3.85 -12.40
N ILE A 114 -6.50 -2.65 -12.24
CA ILE A 114 -6.82 -1.74 -11.14
C ILE A 114 -8.31 -1.32 -11.20
N ALA A 115 -8.84 -1.01 -12.38
CA ALA A 115 -10.25 -0.68 -12.55
C ALA A 115 -11.18 -1.87 -12.23
N VAL A 116 -10.77 -3.10 -12.53
CA VAL A 116 -11.48 -4.32 -12.12
C VAL A 116 -11.49 -4.43 -10.60
N SER A 117 -10.35 -4.24 -9.92
CA SER A 117 -10.28 -4.29 -8.45
C SER A 117 -11.20 -3.26 -7.78
N LEU A 118 -11.35 -2.06 -8.35
CA LEU A 118 -12.31 -1.06 -7.86
C LEU A 118 -13.75 -1.59 -7.91
N ARG A 119 -14.14 -2.26 -9.00
CA ARG A 119 -15.47 -2.86 -9.15
C ARG A 119 -15.69 -4.05 -8.21
N GLU A 120 -14.64 -4.83 -7.95
CA GLU A 120 -14.67 -5.90 -6.95
C GLU A 120 -14.90 -5.34 -5.54
N ILE A 121 -14.19 -4.26 -5.16
CA ILE A 121 -14.39 -3.58 -3.89
C ILE A 121 -15.81 -3.00 -3.78
N ALA A 122 -16.38 -2.44 -4.86
CA ALA A 122 -17.76 -2.00 -4.89
C ALA A 122 -18.74 -3.15 -4.59
N GLY A 123 -18.45 -4.37 -5.08
CA GLY A 123 -19.24 -5.58 -4.83
C GLY A 123 -19.20 -6.07 -3.37
N LEU A 124 -18.21 -5.70 -2.59
CA LEU A 124 -18.08 -6.13 -1.19
C LEU A 124 -19.26 -5.61 -0.33
N PRO A 125 -19.65 -6.32 0.73
CA PRO A 125 -20.57 -5.81 1.73
C PRO A 125 -20.09 -4.48 2.31
N ASP A 126 -21.00 -3.57 2.61
CA ASP A 126 -20.66 -2.34 3.36
C ASP A 126 -20.41 -2.71 4.83
N PRO A 127 -19.22 -2.45 5.38
CA PRO A 127 -18.93 -2.78 6.76
C PRO A 127 -19.59 -1.82 7.76
N ILE A 128 -20.04 -0.64 7.32
CA ILE A 128 -20.55 0.39 8.23
C ILE A 128 -21.98 0.08 8.62
N GLY A 129 -22.24 0.13 9.94
CA GLY A 129 -23.53 -0.22 10.50
C GLY A 129 -23.72 -1.71 10.82
N GLU A 130 -22.76 -2.56 10.47
CA GLU A 130 -22.78 -3.98 10.85
C GLU A 130 -22.78 -4.13 12.37
N VAL A 131 -23.74 -4.89 12.90
CA VAL A 131 -23.80 -5.25 14.33
C VAL A 131 -22.90 -6.48 14.56
N VAL A 132 -21.76 -6.27 15.21
CA VAL A 132 -20.79 -7.34 15.48
C VAL A 132 -21.27 -8.26 16.58
N ASP A 133 -21.83 -7.67 17.66
CA ASP A 133 -22.48 -8.40 18.75
C ASP A 133 -23.49 -7.50 19.49
N GLY A 134 -24.28 -8.10 20.37
CA GLY A 134 -25.19 -7.36 21.23
C GLY A 134 -25.71 -8.24 22.37
N GLN A 135 -26.04 -7.58 23.50
CA GLN A 135 -26.57 -8.25 24.67
C GLN A 135 -27.59 -7.39 25.39
N THR A 136 -28.48 -8.04 26.15
CA THR A 136 -29.33 -7.37 27.13
C THR A 136 -28.79 -7.63 28.51
N LEU A 137 -28.44 -6.56 29.23
CA LEU A 137 -27.92 -6.66 30.60
C LEU A 137 -29.04 -7.01 31.57
N PRO A 138 -28.73 -7.49 32.82
CA PRO A 138 -29.74 -7.83 33.83
C PRO A 138 -30.67 -6.68 34.24
N ASN A 139 -30.23 -5.42 34.05
CA ASN A 139 -31.01 -4.21 34.29
C ASN A 139 -31.90 -3.81 33.09
N GLY A 140 -31.97 -4.64 32.03
CA GLY A 140 -32.75 -4.38 30.83
C GLY A 140 -32.08 -3.49 29.77
N LEU A 141 -30.88 -2.99 30.02
CA LEU A 141 -30.11 -2.21 29.02
C LEU A 141 -29.68 -3.07 27.84
N ARG A 142 -30.06 -2.64 26.63
CA ARG A 142 -29.61 -3.29 25.37
C ARG A 142 -28.36 -2.62 24.86
N VAL A 143 -27.27 -3.36 24.78
CA VAL A 143 -25.99 -2.91 24.25
C VAL A 143 -25.76 -3.57 22.90
N ARG A 144 -25.30 -2.78 21.90
CA ARG A 144 -24.87 -3.27 20.60
C ARG A 144 -23.49 -2.71 20.27
N ARG A 145 -22.63 -3.55 19.72
CA ARG A 145 -21.36 -3.15 19.14
C ARG A 145 -21.51 -3.06 17.62
N VAL A 146 -21.37 -1.85 17.10
CA VAL A 146 -21.61 -1.54 15.68
C VAL A 146 -20.32 -1.04 15.05
N ARG A 147 -20.02 -1.46 13.83
CA ARG A 147 -18.88 -0.95 13.06
C ARG A 147 -19.13 0.48 12.60
N VAL A 148 -18.14 1.34 12.80
CA VAL A 148 -18.14 2.75 12.39
C VAL A 148 -16.85 3.07 11.62
N PRO A 149 -16.83 4.12 10.76
CA PRO A 149 -15.60 4.56 10.12
C PRO A 149 -14.54 4.96 11.15
N MET A 150 -13.26 4.79 10.80
CA MET A 150 -12.13 5.28 11.61
C MET A 150 -12.04 6.80 11.56
N GLY A 151 -12.31 7.41 10.41
CA GLY A 151 -12.21 8.84 10.17
C GLY A 151 -11.29 9.19 9.01
N VAL A 152 -10.18 9.85 9.26
CA VAL A 152 -9.17 10.19 8.26
C VAL A 152 -7.98 9.24 8.39
N VAL A 153 -7.73 8.49 7.33
CA VAL A 153 -6.60 7.56 7.22
C VAL A 153 -5.42 8.28 6.57
N GLY A 154 -4.27 8.27 7.20
CA GLY A 154 -3.02 8.68 6.58
C GLY A 154 -2.32 7.46 5.96
N MET A 155 -1.85 7.57 4.73
CA MET A 155 -1.11 6.49 4.06
C MET A 155 0.27 6.99 3.66
N ILE A 156 1.33 6.33 4.15
CA ILE A 156 2.71 6.60 3.74
C ILE A 156 3.21 5.37 2.98
N TYR A 157 3.53 5.54 1.68
CA TYR A 157 3.89 4.41 0.84
C TYR A 157 5.02 4.74 -0.14
N GLU A 158 5.69 3.70 -0.62
CA GLU A 158 6.76 3.79 -1.61
C GLU A 158 6.19 3.80 -3.04
N ALA A 159 7.08 3.78 -4.05
CA ALA A 159 6.78 3.85 -5.48
C ALA A 159 5.90 2.70 -6.00
N ARG A 160 4.60 2.76 -5.72
CA ARG A 160 3.59 1.79 -6.16
C ARG A 160 2.29 2.51 -6.51
N PRO A 161 2.10 2.95 -7.77
CA PRO A 161 0.92 3.72 -8.17
C PRO A 161 -0.42 3.03 -7.88
N ASN A 162 -0.49 1.70 -7.96
CA ASN A 162 -1.70 0.94 -7.63
C ASN A 162 -2.16 1.16 -6.17
N VAL A 163 -1.23 1.35 -5.23
CA VAL A 163 -1.56 1.57 -3.81
C VAL A 163 -2.39 2.85 -3.62
N THR A 164 -2.15 3.88 -4.44
CA THR A 164 -2.95 5.12 -4.45
C THR A 164 -4.43 4.81 -4.65
N VAL A 165 -4.74 3.94 -5.61
CA VAL A 165 -6.12 3.55 -5.95
C VAL A 165 -6.69 2.59 -4.92
N ASP A 166 -5.93 1.56 -4.53
CA ASP A 166 -6.38 0.54 -3.58
C ASP A 166 -6.83 1.15 -2.25
N VAL A 167 -6.01 2.08 -1.72
CA VAL A 167 -6.31 2.73 -0.45
C VAL A 167 -7.48 3.71 -0.59
N ALA A 168 -7.55 4.49 -1.69
CA ALA A 168 -8.68 5.37 -1.95
C ALA A 168 -10.00 4.58 -2.01
N ALA A 169 -9.99 3.41 -2.65
CA ALA A 169 -11.16 2.55 -2.77
C ALA A 169 -11.61 1.97 -1.41
N LEU A 170 -10.67 1.39 -0.67
CA LEU A 170 -10.96 0.76 0.62
C LEU A 170 -11.43 1.79 1.66
N THR A 171 -10.84 3.00 1.65
CA THR A 171 -11.26 4.07 2.56
C THR A 171 -12.64 4.60 2.18
N LEU A 172 -12.93 4.82 0.90
CA LEU A 172 -14.26 5.22 0.44
C LEU A 172 -15.31 4.17 0.82
N LYS A 173 -15.08 2.88 0.52
CA LYS A 173 -16.00 1.79 0.84
C LYS A 173 -16.31 1.70 2.32
N SER A 174 -15.31 1.92 3.17
CA SER A 174 -15.44 1.89 4.64
C SER A 174 -15.78 3.24 5.28
N GLY A 175 -16.24 4.23 4.49
CA GLY A 175 -16.75 5.52 4.99
C GLY A 175 -15.67 6.45 5.56
N ASN A 176 -14.41 6.27 5.16
CA ASN A 176 -13.27 7.06 5.58
C ASN A 176 -12.83 8.02 4.47
N ALA A 177 -12.02 9.02 4.84
CA ALA A 177 -11.22 9.80 3.90
C ALA A 177 -9.75 9.38 4.00
N VAL A 178 -8.96 9.66 2.98
CA VAL A 178 -7.53 9.35 2.96
C VAL A 178 -6.68 10.58 2.63
N VAL A 179 -5.56 10.70 3.36
CA VAL A 179 -4.46 11.63 3.04
C VAL A 179 -3.25 10.80 2.64
N LEU A 180 -2.88 10.90 1.37
CA LEU A 180 -1.85 10.11 0.73
C LEU A 180 -0.50 10.83 0.78
N ARG A 181 0.56 10.07 1.07
CA ARG A 181 1.94 10.48 0.91
C ARG A 181 2.70 9.36 0.18
N GLY A 182 2.78 9.46 -1.13
CA GLY A 182 3.50 8.52 -1.99
C GLY A 182 4.99 8.80 -2.09
N GLY A 183 5.75 7.82 -2.55
CA GLY A 183 7.17 7.99 -2.82
C GLY A 183 7.43 8.95 -3.98
N SER A 184 8.51 9.72 -3.90
CA SER A 184 8.88 10.73 -4.92
C SER A 184 9.10 10.13 -6.31
N ALA A 185 9.48 8.86 -6.39
CA ALA A 185 9.67 8.18 -7.67
C ALA A 185 8.38 8.04 -8.50
N ALA A 186 7.20 8.06 -7.86
CA ALA A 186 5.89 7.96 -8.52
C ALA A 186 5.10 9.28 -8.47
N ALA A 187 5.75 10.42 -8.28
CA ALA A 187 5.08 11.68 -7.96
C ALA A 187 4.12 12.15 -9.07
N HIS A 188 4.54 12.08 -10.35
CA HIS A 188 3.71 12.49 -11.48
C HIS A 188 2.53 11.53 -11.67
N THR A 189 2.81 10.23 -11.62
CA THR A 189 1.80 9.17 -11.73
C THR A 189 0.74 9.29 -10.62
N ASN A 190 1.18 9.44 -9.36
CA ASN A 190 0.27 9.59 -8.23
C ASN A 190 -0.60 10.83 -8.37
N SER A 191 -0.03 11.96 -8.83
CA SER A 191 -0.77 13.20 -9.05
C SER A 191 -1.86 13.01 -10.11
N ALA A 192 -1.52 12.41 -11.26
CA ALA A 192 -2.47 12.13 -12.32
C ALA A 192 -3.61 11.23 -11.81
N ILE A 193 -3.28 10.12 -11.14
CA ILE A 193 -4.27 9.20 -10.58
C ILE A 193 -5.18 9.93 -9.56
N VAL A 194 -4.62 10.66 -8.60
CA VAL A 194 -5.41 11.38 -7.59
C VAL A 194 -6.35 12.38 -8.23
N ASN A 195 -5.93 13.10 -9.27
CA ASN A 195 -6.79 14.04 -9.99
C ASN A 195 -7.99 13.33 -10.63
N VAL A 196 -7.76 12.19 -11.26
CA VAL A 196 -8.83 11.36 -11.86
C VAL A 196 -9.81 10.87 -10.79
N LEU A 197 -9.30 10.32 -9.67
CA LEU A 197 -10.15 9.83 -8.57
C LEU A 197 -11.00 10.95 -7.96
N ARG A 198 -10.42 12.14 -7.77
CA ARG A 198 -11.12 13.33 -7.26
C ARG A 198 -12.22 13.80 -8.20
N ALA A 199 -11.94 13.85 -9.50
CA ALA A 199 -12.96 14.21 -10.52
C ALA A 199 -14.11 13.19 -10.55
N ALA A 200 -13.80 11.91 -10.47
CA ALA A 200 -14.78 10.83 -10.41
C ALA A 200 -15.68 10.93 -9.17
N LEU A 201 -15.14 11.28 -8.00
CA LEU A 201 -15.93 11.50 -6.79
C LEU A 201 -16.92 12.67 -6.99
N VAL A 202 -16.44 13.78 -7.54
CA VAL A 202 -17.29 14.96 -7.78
C VAL A 202 -18.44 14.65 -8.75
N SER A 203 -18.20 13.86 -9.80
CA SER A 203 -19.24 13.47 -10.76
C SER A 203 -20.40 12.68 -10.12
N THR A 204 -20.15 12.02 -8.99
CA THR A 204 -21.17 11.27 -8.23
C THR A 204 -21.76 12.05 -7.05
N GLY A 205 -21.37 13.32 -6.88
CA GLY A 205 -21.81 14.16 -5.76
C GLY A 205 -21.05 13.95 -4.46
N LEU A 206 -19.95 13.18 -4.48
CA LEU A 206 -19.06 13.00 -3.34
C LEU A 206 -17.98 14.10 -3.32
N PRO A 207 -17.53 14.55 -2.13
CA PRO A 207 -16.47 15.55 -2.04
C PRO A 207 -15.14 15.02 -2.58
N ALA A 208 -14.43 15.83 -3.37
CA ALA A 208 -13.09 15.51 -3.86
C ALA A 208 -12.08 15.25 -2.74
N ASP A 209 -12.23 15.92 -1.60
CA ASP A 209 -11.29 15.84 -0.47
C ASP A 209 -11.41 14.53 0.34
N LEU A 210 -12.24 13.58 -0.09
CA LEU A 210 -12.20 12.19 0.39
C LEU A 210 -10.88 11.51 0.00
N VAL A 211 -10.27 11.94 -1.10
CA VAL A 211 -8.95 11.52 -1.54
C VAL A 211 -8.06 12.75 -1.70
N ALA A 212 -7.07 12.88 -0.85
CA ALA A 212 -6.14 14.00 -0.86
C ALA A 212 -4.68 13.52 -0.84
N THR A 213 -3.75 14.31 -1.38
CA THR A 213 -2.32 14.02 -1.35
C THR A 213 -1.53 15.20 -0.78
N ILE A 214 -0.40 14.88 -0.15
CA ILE A 214 0.60 15.83 0.34
C ILE A 214 1.98 15.58 -0.28
N ASP A 215 2.03 14.92 -1.44
CA ASP A 215 3.28 14.53 -2.10
C ASP A 215 4.21 15.73 -2.38
N SER A 216 3.64 16.91 -2.62
CA SER A 216 4.38 18.16 -2.83
C SER A 216 5.23 18.59 -1.62
N ALA A 217 4.87 18.16 -0.40
CA ALA A 217 5.65 18.43 0.81
C ALA A 217 6.82 17.46 1.04
N GLY A 218 7.02 16.46 0.18
CA GLY A 218 8.14 15.55 0.22
C GLY A 218 8.34 14.85 1.57
N ARG A 219 9.58 14.75 2.03
CA ARG A 219 9.90 14.10 3.32
C ARG A 219 9.38 14.86 4.54
N ALA A 220 9.35 16.20 4.47
CA ALA A 220 8.80 17.03 5.55
C ALA A 220 7.30 16.77 5.72
N GLY A 221 6.56 16.56 4.62
CA GLY A 221 5.15 16.16 4.67
C GLY A 221 4.94 14.81 5.34
N ALA A 222 5.80 13.81 5.10
CA ALA A 222 5.72 12.54 5.80
C ALA A 222 5.94 12.70 7.32
N ALA A 223 6.96 13.47 7.72
CA ALA A 223 7.22 13.76 9.13
C ALA A 223 6.05 14.51 9.79
N ALA A 224 5.50 15.52 9.10
CA ALA A 224 4.35 16.27 9.59
C ALA A 224 3.10 15.38 9.71
N LEU A 225 2.88 14.45 8.75
CA LEU A 225 1.75 13.51 8.80
C LEU A 225 1.86 12.56 9.99
N MET A 226 3.06 12.05 10.30
CA MET A 226 3.31 11.22 11.48
C MET A 226 3.01 11.96 12.81
N GLN A 227 3.15 13.28 12.84
CA GLN A 227 2.88 14.11 14.01
C GLN A 227 1.46 14.71 14.03
N ALA A 228 0.62 14.42 13.03
CA ALA A 228 -0.70 15.04 12.87
C ALA A 228 -1.79 14.42 13.78
N ARG A 229 -1.46 14.15 15.05
CA ARG A 229 -2.40 13.61 16.05
C ARG A 229 -3.61 14.53 16.22
N GLY A 230 -4.82 13.94 16.22
CA GLY A 230 -6.09 14.67 16.29
C GLY A 230 -6.59 15.18 14.93
N LEU A 231 -5.74 15.19 13.90
CA LEU A 231 -6.13 15.49 12.53
C LEU A 231 -6.24 14.21 11.68
N ILE A 232 -5.34 13.27 11.92
CA ILE A 232 -5.32 11.92 11.33
C ILE A 232 -5.66 10.92 12.44
N ASP A 233 -6.53 9.95 12.15
CA ASP A 233 -6.99 8.96 13.13
C ASP A 233 -6.10 7.72 13.16
N VAL A 234 -5.58 7.33 12.01
CA VAL A 234 -4.69 6.17 11.86
C VAL A 234 -3.75 6.36 10.69
N LEU A 235 -2.50 5.88 10.84
CA LEU A 235 -1.51 5.80 9.78
C LEU A 235 -1.31 4.34 9.35
N VAL A 236 -1.17 4.15 8.04
CA VAL A 236 -0.86 2.85 7.44
C VAL A 236 0.42 3.01 6.60
N PRO A 237 1.57 2.51 7.06
CA PRO A 237 2.78 2.48 6.24
C PRO A 237 2.75 1.29 5.26
N ARG A 238 3.22 1.51 4.02
CA ARG A 238 3.35 0.46 2.99
C ARG A 238 4.67 0.60 2.24
N GLY A 239 5.64 -0.25 2.54
CA GLY A 239 6.96 -0.19 1.91
C GLY A 239 7.94 -1.17 2.52
N GLY A 240 9.22 -0.89 2.39
CA GLY A 240 10.29 -1.69 2.99
C GLY A 240 10.30 -1.59 4.52
N ALA A 241 10.97 -2.56 5.16
CA ALA A 241 11.05 -2.65 6.62
C ALA A 241 11.57 -1.36 7.28
N GLY A 242 12.48 -0.64 6.62
CA GLY A 242 13.01 0.63 7.11
C GLY A 242 11.95 1.73 7.20
N LEU A 243 11.07 1.86 6.19
CA LEU A 243 9.96 2.81 6.23
C LEU A 243 8.97 2.45 7.32
N ILE A 244 8.56 1.18 7.40
CA ILE A 244 7.59 0.72 8.40
C ILE A 244 8.12 1.00 9.80
N LYS A 245 9.37 0.61 10.09
CA LYS A 245 10.03 0.85 11.36
C LYS A 245 10.05 2.34 11.71
N ALA A 246 10.46 3.20 10.76
CA ALA A 246 10.51 4.64 10.99
C ALA A 246 9.14 5.23 11.32
N VAL A 247 8.08 4.80 10.64
CA VAL A 247 6.71 5.26 10.91
C VAL A 247 6.25 4.80 12.29
N VAL A 248 6.48 3.53 12.64
CA VAL A 248 6.07 2.97 13.96
C VAL A 248 6.78 3.67 15.10
N GLU A 249 8.10 3.91 14.97
CA GLU A 249 8.90 4.52 16.05
C GLU A 249 8.67 6.03 16.20
N GLN A 250 8.32 6.74 15.11
CA GLN A 250 8.26 8.20 15.11
C GLN A 250 6.85 8.78 15.11
N SER A 251 5.82 7.95 14.89
CA SER A 251 4.46 8.45 14.79
C SER A 251 3.83 8.74 16.16
N ALA A 252 3.23 9.93 16.29
CA ALA A 252 2.32 10.27 17.38
C ALA A 252 0.86 9.85 17.06
N VAL A 253 0.57 9.51 15.80
CA VAL A 253 -0.71 8.96 15.34
C VAL A 253 -0.69 7.44 15.49
N PRO A 254 -1.78 6.77 15.89
CA PRO A 254 -1.86 5.31 15.90
C PRO A 254 -1.49 4.71 14.53
N VAL A 255 -0.73 3.62 14.53
CA VAL A 255 -0.24 2.97 13.31
C VAL A 255 -0.82 1.56 13.19
N ILE A 256 -1.33 1.24 12.00
CA ILE A 256 -1.60 -0.15 11.61
C ILE A 256 -0.44 -0.58 10.70
N GLU A 257 0.44 -1.39 11.24
CA GLU A 257 1.61 -1.88 10.52
C GLU A 257 1.41 -3.31 10.03
N THR A 258 2.15 -3.66 8.96
CA THR A 258 2.37 -5.04 8.54
C THR A 258 3.77 -5.45 8.94
N GLY A 259 3.91 -6.59 9.62
CA GLY A 259 5.22 -7.18 9.89
C GLY A 259 5.93 -7.64 8.61
N SER A 260 7.23 -7.92 8.71
CA SER A 260 7.96 -8.64 7.67
C SER A 260 7.50 -10.11 7.67
N GLY A 261 6.94 -10.58 6.56
CA GLY A 261 6.64 -11.99 6.37
C GLY A 261 7.91 -12.77 6.01
N ASN A 262 8.02 -14.00 6.50
CA ASN A 262 8.94 -14.99 5.99
C ASN A 262 8.11 -16.22 5.58
N CYS A 263 7.93 -16.39 4.27
CA CYS A 263 7.07 -17.43 3.73
C CYS A 263 7.79 -18.77 3.74
N HIS A 264 7.18 -19.73 4.41
CA HIS A 264 7.71 -21.06 4.59
C HIS A 264 6.96 -22.08 3.74
N ILE A 265 7.69 -22.99 3.12
CA ILE A 265 7.16 -24.22 2.54
C ILE A 265 7.64 -25.37 3.41
N TYR A 266 6.73 -26.25 3.79
CA TYR A 266 7.08 -27.49 4.49
C TYR A 266 6.79 -28.69 3.61
N ALA A 267 7.83 -29.48 3.30
CA ALA A 267 7.73 -30.77 2.63
C ALA A 267 7.79 -31.89 3.67
N ASP A 268 6.66 -32.58 3.87
CA ASP A 268 6.53 -33.65 4.85
C ASP A 268 7.09 -34.99 4.33
N SER A 269 7.19 -36.00 5.20
CA SER A 269 7.67 -37.35 4.86
C SER A 269 6.87 -38.03 3.76
N CYS A 270 5.58 -37.72 3.65
CA CYS A 270 4.66 -38.30 2.65
C CYS A 270 4.53 -37.44 1.37
N VAL A 271 5.38 -36.42 1.18
CA VAL A 271 5.30 -35.53 0.02
C VAL A 271 5.55 -36.29 -1.29
N ASP A 272 4.75 -35.97 -2.30
CA ASP A 272 5.05 -36.35 -3.66
C ASP A 272 6.20 -35.50 -4.22
N LEU A 273 7.34 -36.13 -4.46
CA LEU A 273 8.55 -35.43 -4.87
C LEU A 273 8.45 -34.83 -6.28
N GLU A 274 7.69 -35.47 -7.19
CA GLU A 274 7.50 -34.97 -8.56
C GLU A 274 6.64 -33.70 -8.55
N ALA A 275 5.62 -33.65 -7.73
CA ALA A 275 4.75 -32.49 -7.57
C ALA A 275 5.40 -31.36 -6.74
N ALA A 276 6.24 -31.71 -5.75
CA ALA A 276 6.83 -30.76 -4.83
C ALA A 276 7.86 -29.83 -5.50
N VAL A 277 8.69 -30.36 -6.39
CA VAL A 277 9.77 -29.59 -7.03
C VAL A 277 9.22 -28.40 -7.82
N PRO A 278 8.32 -28.55 -8.81
CA PRO A 278 7.77 -27.42 -9.56
C PRO A 278 6.98 -26.45 -8.67
N LEU A 279 6.30 -26.94 -7.61
CA LEU A 279 5.59 -26.08 -6.68
C LEU A 279 6.55 -25.19 -5.90
N ILE A 280 7.65 -25.74 -5.39
CA ILE A 280 8.67 -24.99 -4.62
C ILE A 280 9.36 -23.96 -5.53
N VAL A 281 9.74 -24.38 -6.75
CA VAL A 281 10.37 -23.49 -7.73
C VAL A 281 9.42 -22.35 -8.08
N ASN A 282 8.18 -22.64 -8.45
CA ASN A 282 7.20 -21.61 -8.79
C ASN A 282 6.95 -20.65 -7.61
N ALA A 283 6.82 -21.16 -6.39
CA ALA A 283 6.60 -20.33 -5.21
C ALA A 283 7.77 -19.35 -4.94
N LYS A 284 8.98 -19.65 -5.41
CA LYS A 284 10.14 -18.76 -5.31
C LYS A 284 10.32 -17.87 -6.52
N THR A 285 10.19 -18.40 -7.74
CA THR A 285 10.69 -17.77 -8.97
C THR A 285 9.60 -17.03 -9.75
N GLN A 286 8.32 -17.39 -9.62
CA GLN A 286 7.23 -16.76 -10.36
C GLN A 286 7.24 -15.23 -10.24
N ARG A 287 7.52 -14.72 -9.05
CA ARG A 287 7.67 -13.28 -8.79
C ARG A 287 8.47 -13.03 -7.51
N VAL A 288 9.78 -13.00 -7.63
CA VAL A 288 10.70 -12.89 -6.47
C VAL A 288 10.53 -11.63 -5.62
N GLY A 289 9.96 -10.58 -6.19
CA GLY A 289 9.81 -9.27 -5.53
C GLY A 289 8.56 -9.10 -4.68
N VAL A 290 7.70 -10.12 -4.51
CA VAL A 290 6.48 -10.04 -3.72
C VAL A 290 6.69 -10.56 -2.29
N CYS A 291 5.85 -10.10 -1.36
CA CYS A 291 5.97 -10.43 0.06
C CYS A 291 5.57 -11.88 0.40
N ASN A 292 4.95 -12.61 -0.54
CA ASN A 292 4.55 -14.01 -0.41
C ASN A 292 5.40 -14.97 -1.25
N ALA A 293 6.51 -14.51 -1.86
CA ALA A 293 7.50 -15.41 -2.43
C ALA A 293 8.15 -16.25 -1.33
N ALA A 294 8.36 -17.54 -1.60
CA ALA A 294 8.96 -18.44 -0.63
C ALA A 294 10.40 -18.01 -0.26
N GLU A 295 10.70 -17.99 1.04
CA GLU A 295 12.02 -17.63 1.58
C GLU A 295 12.68 -18.78 2.37
N THR A 296 11.88 -19.67 2.92
CA THR A 296 12.36 -20.81 3.71
C THR A 296 11.70 -22.10 3.25
N LEU A 297 12.52 -23.10 2.96
CA LEU A 297 12.09 -24.46 2.72
C LEU A 297 12.43 -25.32 3.92
N LEU A 298 11.43 -25.90 4.55
CA LEU A 298 11.53 -26.89 5.61
C LEU A 298 11.26 -28.27 5.02
N VAL A 299 12.16 -29.22 5.25
CA VAL A 299 12.06 -30.56 4.68
C VAL A 299 12.12 -31.60 5.80
N HIS A 300 11.18 -32.55 5.78
CA HIS A 300 11.23 -33.69 6.68
C HIS A 300 12.50 -34.50 6.44
N HIS A 301 13.14 -34.99 7.52
CA HIS A 301 14.40 -35.70 7.47
C HIS A 301 14.41 -36.88 6.48
N ASP A 302 13.33 -37.66 6.44
CA ASP A 302 13.25 -38.88 5.61
C ASP A 302 13.25 -38.64 4.10
N VAL A 303 12.94 -37.42 3.67
CA VAL A 303 12.89 -37.05 2.23
C VAL A 303 13.96 -36.01 1.86
N ALA A 304 14.74 -35.52 2.82
CA ALA A 304 15.70 -34.44 2.61
C ALA A 304 16.77 -34.81 1.58
N ASP A 305 17.37 -35.99 1.68
CA ASP A 305 18.45 -36.44 0.79
C ASP A 305 18.00 -36.60 -0.67
N ARG A 306 16.69 -36.78 -0.89
CA ARG A 306 16.10 -36.94 -2.23
C ARG A 306 15.58 -35.62 -2.77
N LEU A 307 14.92 -34.82 -1.95
CA LEU A 307 14.26 -33.58 -2.39
C LEU A 307 15.24 -32.41 -2.55
N LEU A 308 16.15 -32.20 -1.56
CA LEU A 308 17.00 -31.02 -1.54
C LEU A 308 17.92 -30.88 -2.78
N PRO A 309 18.62 -31.94 -3.25
CA PRO A 309 19.46 -31.82 -4.44
C PRO A 309 18.66 -31.43 -5.69
N THR A 310 17.46 -32.04 -5.86
CA THR A 310 16.60 -31.78 -7.04
C THR A 310 16.05 -30.35 -7.02
N VAL A 311 15.57 -29.88 -5.87
CA VAL A 311 15.08 -28.52 -5.71
C VAL A 311 16.20 -27.50 -5.90
N ALA A 312 17.39 -27.77 -5.34
CA ALA A 312 18.54 -26.87 -5.49
C ALA A 312 18.98 -26.72 -6.96
N ALA A 313 19.05 -27.84 -7.69
CA ALA A 313 19.35 -27.83 -9.12
C ALA A 313 18.29 -27.02 -9.92
N ALA A 314 17.01 -27.32 -9.71
CA ALA A 314 15.93 -26.64 -10.40
C ALA A 314 15.86 -25.12 -10.10
N LEU A 315 16.16 -24.70 -8.86
CA LEU A 315 16.24 -23.26 -8.49
C LEU A 315 17.49 -22.60 -9.11
N TRP A 316 18.59 -23.35 -9.30
CA TRP A 316 19.79 -22.83 -9.94
C TRP A 316 19.61 -22.60 -11.44
N ASP A 317 18.80 -23.44 -12.08
CA ASP A 317 18.46 -23.30 -13.50
C ASP A 317 17.60 -22.06 -13.78
N GLU A 318 16.85 -21.57 -12.79
CA GLU A 318 16.06 -20.32 -12.88
C GLU A 318 16.89 -19.04 -12.61
N GLY A 319 18.14 -19.12 -12.16
CA GLY A 319 19.09 -18.02 -11.95
C GLY A 319 19.40 -17.73 -10.50
#